data_d4a8c560aa79a69c8759d1b01307b2df
#
_entry.id   d4a8c560aa79a69c8759d1b01307b2df
#
_cell.length_a   1.000
_cell.length_b   1.000
_cell.length_c   1.000
_cell.angle_alpha   90.00
_cell.angle_beta   90.00
_cell.angle_gamma   90.00
#
_symmetry.space_group_name_H-M   'P 1'
#
loop_
_entity.id
_entity.type
_entity.pdbx_description
1 polymer ?
#
loop_
_entity_poly.entity_id
_entity_poly.type
_entity_poly.pdbx_seq_one_letter_code
_entity_poly.pdbx_strand_id
1 'polypeptide(L)'
;MKRFFLLGATGSIGTQAIDVLRTIENIKIEAISFGHNINKAIEIIEEFNPRYVCALDIKDANLIKEKYPNIEVGYGIEGLINASTFDSSLNSQDCYVLNAVVGMVGLKPTIEAIKMERTILLANKETLVVGGEIIEKLKEKYNVKLIPIDSEHSAIMQCLKGYEKKEIKELIITASGGAFRDKERCELENVSIEDALKHPNWSMGKKITVDCATMVNKGLEVMEAHYLFGISYDNIKTILHYESIVHSMVKYKDGTIIAQMAKSDMRIPIQYAITYPYKEYFNLDSSLDINDKTLTFKRMDFDRYPCLALAYKVGKIGGLMPTVYNSANEASVKLFIDNKIKFLDIEKIIFAMCEKYKNINNILKLNLENILMLDREIKEFINREMV
;
A
#
# COMPACT_ATOMS: atom_id res chain seq x y z
N MET A 1 8.71 12.65 22.54
CA MET A 1 9.20 13.00 21.17
C MET A 1 8.97 11.80 20.27
N LYS A 2 8.12 11.97 19.22
CA LYS A 2 7.87 10.89 18.27
C LYS A 2 9.10 10.63 17.38
N ARG A 3 9.44 9.36 17.16
CA ARG A 3 10.61 8.92 16.38
C ARG A 3 10.16 8.13 15.16
N PHE A 4 10.64 8.51 13.99
CA PHE A 4 10.21 7.95 12.72
C PHE A 4 11.33 7.18 12.01
N PHE A 5 10.95 6.05 11.44
CA PHE A 5 11.76 5.19 10.59
C PHE A 5 11.04 5.09 9.24
N LEU A 6 11.54 5.81 8.22
CA LEU A 6 10.87 5.97 6.93
C LEU A 6 11.45 5.01 5.90
N LEU A 7 10.71 3.97 5.58
CA LEU A 7 11.07 3.03 4.53
C LEU A 7 10.53 3.53 3.20
N GLY A 8 11.42 3.89 2.27
CA GLY A 8 11.06 4.46 0.96
C GLY A 8 10.89 5.99 0.99
N ALA A 9 11.72 6.71 1.75
CA ALA A 9 11.62 8.16 1.98
C ALA A 9 11.64 9.03 0.71
N THR A 10 12.25 8.57 -0.38
CA THR A 10 12.34 9.30 -1.66
C THR A 10 11.25 8.95 -2.66
N GLY A 11 10.35 8.01 -2.32
CA GLY A 11 9.21 7.64 -3.14
C GLY A 11 8.05 8.65 -3.04
N SER A 12 6.98 8.42 -3.81
CA SER A 12 5.81 9.32 -3.83
C SER A 12 5.18 9.53 -2.45
N ILE A 13 4.98 8.46 -1.68
CA ILE A 13 4.43 8.55 -0.31
C ILE A 13 5.49 9.08 0.66
N GLY A 14 6.74 8.62 0.54
CA GLY A 14 7.83 9.05 1.42
C GLY A 14 8.09 10.56 1.38
N THR A 15 8.11 11.16 0.19
CA THR A 15 8.30 12.62 0.05
C THR A 15 7.12 13.40 0.64
N GLN A 16 5.89 12.94 0.44
CA GLN A 16 4.71 13.56 1.06
C GLN A 16 4.70 13.37 2.60
N ALA A 17 5.23 12.25 3.10
CA ALA A 17 5.42 12.05 4.53
C ALA A 17 6.45 13.04 5.11
N ILE A 18 7.55 13.29 4.39
CA ILE A 18 8.52 14.34 4.76
C ILE A 18 7.85 15.71 4.81
N ASP A 19 7.01 16.06 3.82
CA ASP A 19 6.29 17.35 3.82
C ASP A 19 5.38 17.48 5.06
N VAL A 20 4.69 16.42 5.44
CA VAL A 20 3.87 16.38 6.65
C VAL A 20 4.75 16.52 7.91
N LEU A 21 5.84 15.77 8.01
CA LEU A 21 6.71 15.76 9.17
C LEU A 21 7.35 17.14 9.43
N ARG A 22 7.60 17.94 8.39
CA ARG A 22 8.08 19.34 8.52
C ARG A 22 7.11 20.24 9.28
N THR A 23 5.82 19.90 9.28
CA THR A 23 4.78 20.71 9.93
C THR A 23 4.50 20.29 11.38
N ILE A 24 5.09 19.20 11.85
CA ILE A 24 4.82 18.62 13.17
C ILE A 24 6.00 18.87 14.09
N GLU A 25 5.72 19.42 15.26
CA GLU A 25 6.74 19.67 16.30
C GLU A 25 7.10 18.40 17.07
N ASN A 26 8.28 18.41 17.72
CA ASN A 26 8.75 17.32 18.58
C ASN A 26 8.85 15.94 17.89
N ILE A 27 9.32 15.92 16.64
CA ILE A 27 9.63 14.69 15.91
C ILE A 27 11.14 14.54 15.69
N LYS A 28 11.55 13.29 15.48
CA LYS A 28 12.89 12.96 14.99
C LYS A 28 12.80 11.83 13.96
N ILE A 29 13.48 11.99 12.83
CA ILE A 29 13.70 10.92 11.87
C ILE A 29 14.98 10.20 12.26
N GLU A 30 14.86 8.97 12.74
CA GLU A 30 16.01 8.14 13.19
C GLU A 30 16.65 7.39 12.04
N ALA A 31 15.83 6.87 11.12
CA ALA A 31 16.29 6.10 9.99
C ALA A 31 15.48 6.40 8.72
N ILE A 32 16.15 6.35 7.58
CA ILE A 32 15.49 6.40 6.27
C ILE A 32 15.98 5.27 5.37
N SER A 33 15.15 4.84 4.44
CA SER A 33 15.61 4.09 3.28
C SER A 33 15.21 4.78 1.98
N PHE A 34 16.00 4.58 0.93
CA PHE A 34 15.72 5.13 -0.39
C PHE A 34 16.05 4.12 -1.51
N GLY A 35 15.38 4.30 -2.67
CA GLY A 35 15.64 3.53 -3.88
C GLY A 35 16.70 4.21 -4.75
N HIS A 36 16.30 4.66 -5.94
CA HIS A 36 17.23 5.19 -6.95
C HIS A 36 17.50 6.70 -6.86
N ASN A 37 16.75 7.45 -6.05
CA ASN A 37 16.87 8.91 -5.99
C ASN A 37 17.80 9.34 -4.86
N ILE A 38 19.12 9.18 -5.09
CA ILE A 38 20.15 9.55 -4.12
C ILE A 38 20.17 11.06 -3.84
N ASN A 39 19.93 11.92 -4.84
CA ASN A 39 19.92 13.37 -4.63
C ASN A 39 18.83 13.77 -3.62
N LYS A 40 17.64 13.21 -3.76
CA LYS A 40 16.57 13.45 -2.80
C LYS A 40 16.86 12.87 -1.42
N ALA A 41 17.55 11.73 -1.36
CA ALA A 41 18.00 11.17 -0.08
C ALA A 41 19.00 12.10 0.62
N ILE A 42 19.93 12.69 -0.12
CA ILE A 42 20.92 13.68 0.40
C ILE A 42 20.19 14.90 1.00
N GLU A 43 19.21 15.48 0.30
CA GLU A 43 18.42 16.60 0.82
C GLU A 43 17.75 16.24 2.16
N ILE A 44 17.15 15.05 2.26
CA ILE A 44 16.50 14.58 3.49
C ILE A 44 17.52 14.34 4.61
N ILE A 45 18.69 13.79 4.28
CA ILE A 45 19.78 13.58 5.24
C ILE A 45 20.29 14.93 5.81
N GLU A 46 20.51 15.90 4.96
CA GLU A 46 21.00 17.24 5.36
C GLU A 46 19.97 17.98 6.21
N GLU A 47 18.67 17.81 5.93
CA GLU A 47 17.60 18.47 6.67
C GLU A 47 17.32 17.81 8.04
N PHE A 48 17.22 16.47 8.09
CA PHE A 48 16.73 15.75 9.27
C PHE A 48 17.83 15.04 10.08
N ASN A 49 19.03 14.93 9.53
CA ASN A 49 20.18 14.28 10.15
C ASN A 49 19.84 12.91 10.79
N PRO A 50 19.34 11.93 9.99
CA PRO A 50 19.04 10.60 10.50
C PRO A 50 20.30 9.89 10.97
N ARG A 51 20.18 8.98 11.94
CA ARG A 51 21.30 8.18 12.45
C ARG A 51 21.61 6.97 11.59
N TYR A 52 20.61 6.49 10.81
CA TYR A 52 20.75 5.35 9.93
C TYR A 52 20.17 5.64 8.56
N VAL A 53 20.89 5.21 7.51
CA VAL A 53 20.43 5.33 6.11
C VAL A 53 20.60 3.99 5.40
N CYS A 54 19.56 3.53 4.73
CA CYS A 54 19.61 2.35 3.89
C CYS A 54 19.45 2.73 2.41
N ALA A 55 20.43 2.37 1.58
CA ALA A 55 20.36 2.46 0.13
C ALA A 55 19.81 1.16 -0.48
N LEU A 56 19.31 1.25 -1.71
CA LEU A 56 18.90 0.06 -2.45
C LEU A 56 20.10 -0.85 -2.77
N ASP A 57 21.22 -0.27 -3.14
CA ASP A 57 22.42 -0.98 -3.54
C ASP A 57 23.69 -0.46 -2.83
N ILE A 58 24.76 -1.25 -2.92
CA ILE A 58 26.04 -0.98 -2.26
C ILE A 58 26.75 0.27 -2.81
N LYS A 59 26.55 0.62 -4.10
CA LYS A 59 27.19 1.78 -4.71
C LYS A 59 26.71 3.07 -4.07
N ASP A 60 25.40 3.22 -3.95
CA ASP A 60 24.78 4.37 -3.32
C ASP A 60 25.07 4.41 -1.82
N ALA A 61 25.11 3.23 -1.15
CA ALA A 61 25.50 3.13 0.25
C ALA A 61 26.91 3.66 0.49
N ASN A 62 27.87 3.30 -0.35
CA ASN A 62 29.25 3.78 -0.24
C ASN A 62 29.36 5.29 -0.45
N LEU A 63 28.62 5.87 -1.41
CA LEU A 63 28.57 7.31 -1.62
C LEU A 63 28.04 8.07 -0.39
N ILE A 64 26.97 7.56 0.23
CA ILE A 64 26.43 8.14 1.46
C ILE A 64 27.44 8.02 2.61
N LYS A 65 28.10 6.88 2.77
CA LYS A 65 29.06 6.63 3.84
C LYS A 65 30.30 7.54 3.73
N GLU A 66 30.77 7.75 2.51
CA GLU A 66 31.90 8.67 2.24
C GLU A 66 31.51 10.12 2.59
N LYS A 67 30.34 10.57 2.14
CA LYS A 67 29.86 11.93 2.37
C LYS A 67 29.49 12.21 3.84
N TYR A 68 28.95 11.19 4.55
CA TYR A 68 28.46 11.31 5.93
C TYR A 68 29.06 10.24 6.85
N PRO A 69 30.34 10.37 7.26
CA PRO A 69 31.04 9.31 8.00
C PRO A 69 30.40 8.92 9.35
N ASN A 70 29.65 9.83 9.95
CA ASN A 70 29.01 9.66 11.26
C ASN A 70 27.63 8.98 11.16
N ILE A 71 27.09 8.74 9.96
CA ILE A 71 25.83 8.03 9.76
C ILE A 71 26.13 6.54 9.59
N GLU A 72 25.33 5.71 10.24
CA GLU A 72 25.33 4.28 9.96
C GLU A 72 24.63 4.01 8.64
N VAL A 73 25.28 3.23 7.76
CA VAL A 73 24.75 2.97 6.40
C VAL A 73 24.65 1.49 6.14
N GLY A 74 23.47 1.07 5.67
CA GLY A 74 23.20 -0.26 5.17
C GLY A 74 22.68 -0.24 3.73
N TYR A 75 22.52 -1.42 3.13
CA TYR A 75 21.95 -1.56 1.79
C TYR A 75 21.15 -2.85 1.63
N GLY A 76 20.33 -2.91 0.59
CA GLY A 76 19.52 -4.08 0.25
C GLY A 76 18.51 -4.46 1.33
N ILE A 77 18.08 -5.73 1.33
CA ILE A 77 17.03 -6.18 2.24
C ILE A 77 17.45 -6.18 3.71
N GLU A 78 18.67 -6.56 4.03
CA GLU A 78 19.18 -6.56 5.40
C GLU A 78 19.32 -5.10 5.91
N GLY A 79 19.80 -4.20 5.07
CA GLY A 79 19.83 -2.76 5.38
C GLY A 79 18.43 -2.18 5.62
N LEU A 80 17.43 -2.62 4.85
CA LEU A 80 16.04 -2.19 5.01
C LEU A 80 15.43 -2.70 6.32
N ILE A 81 15.74 -3.93 6.73
CA ILE A 81 15.36 -4.47 8.03
C ILE A 81 15.99 -3.65 9.14
N ASN A 82 17.31 -3.43 9.07
CA ASN A 82 18.02 -2.62 10.04
C ASN A 82 17.45 -1.19 10.13
N ALA A 83 17.05 -0.59 9.01
CA ALA A 83 16.36 0.70 9.02
C ALA A 83 15.04 0.67 9.82
N SER A 84 14.28 -0.43 9.73
CA SER A 84 13.00 -0.58 10.44
C SER A 84 13.16 -0.91 11.93
N THR A 85 14.32 -1.46 12.34
CA THR A 85 14.61 -1.92 13.70
C THR A 85 15.73 -1.15 14.39
N PHE A 86 16.28 -0.14 13.73
CA PHE A 86 17.44 0.63 14.20
C PHE A 86 17.26 1.11 15.64
N ASP A 87 18.29 0.94 16.46
CA ASP A 87 18.37 1.32 17.87
C ASP A 87 17.24 0.70 18.74
N SER A 88 17.46 -0.53 19.16
CA SER A 88 16.56 -1.29 20.04
C SER A 88 16.42 -0.73 21.46
N SER A 89 17.27 0.23 21.86
CA SER A 89 17.20 0.87 23.18
C SER A 89 16.13 1.96 23.28
N LEU A 90 15.54 2.39 22.14
CA LEU A 90 14.50 3.40 22.11
C LEU A 90 13.18 2.85 22.67
N ASN A 91 12.43 3.71 23.38
CA ASN A 91 11.09 3.35 23.83
C ASN A 91 10.18 3.09 22.62
N SER A 92 9.71 1.85 22.47
CA SER A 92 8.90 1.40 21.32
C SER A 92 7.61 2.19 21.15
N GLN A 93 7.01 2.68 22.24
CA GLN A 93 5.76 3.48 22.19
C GLN A 93 5.93 4.83 21.48
N ASP A 94 7.16 5.35 21.43
CA ASP A 94 7.48 6.59 20.71
C ASP A 94 7.96 6.32 19.27
N CYS A 95 8.08 5.07 18.86
CA CYS A 95 8.68 4.66 17.59
C CYS A 95 7.61 4.30 16.55
N TYR A 96 7.70 4.94 15.38
CA TYR A 96 6.76 4.79 14.26
C TYR A 96 7.53 4.37 13.01
N VAL A 97 7.22 3.21 12.46
CA VAL A 97 7.79 2.75 11.18
C VAL A 97 6.80 3.05 10.07
N LEU A 98 7.13 4.00 9.21
CA LEU A 98 6.36 4.32 8.02
C LEU A 98 6.87 3.44 6.86
N ASN A 99 6.07 2.46 6.47
CA ASN A 99 6.40 1.57 5.36
C ASN A 99 5.75 2.07 4.07
N ALA A 100 6.57 2.72 3.21
CA ALA A 100 6.18 3.25 1.90
C ALA A 100 7.03 2.67 0.74
N VAL A 101 7.65 1.52 0.94
CA VAL A 101 8.29 0.79 -0.16
C VAL A 101 7.24 0.14 -1.05
N VAL A 102 7.59 -0.17 -2.30
CA VAL A 102 6.68 -0.76 -3.28
C VAL A 102 6.86 -2.28 -3.34
N GLY A 103 5.76 -3.02 -3.38
CA GLY A 103 5.76 -4.47 -3.54
C GLY A 103 6.08 -5.23 -2.24
N MET A 104 6.30 -6.54 -2.37
CA MET A 104 6.45 -7.44 -1.21
C MET A 104 7.69 -7.19 -0.35
N VAL A 105 8.66 -6.39 -0.82
CA VAL A 105 9.90 -6.11 -0.06
C VAL A 105 9.64 -5.47 1.30
N GLY A 106 8.47 -4.85 1.48
CA GLY A 106 8.03 -4.26 2.75
C GLY A 106 7.61 -5.27 3.83
N LEU A 107 7.36 -6.54 3.47
CA LEU A 107 6.83 -7.53 4.40
C LEU A 107 7.81 -7.86 5.55
N LYS A 108 9.06 -8.25 5.22
CA LYS A 108 10.07 -8.65 6.21
C LYS A 108 10.42 -7.51 7.18
N PRO A 109 10.71 -6.27 6.71
CA PRO A 109 10.92 -5.13 7.61
C PRO A 109 9.74 -4.84 8.52
N THR A 110 8.50 -4.97 8.04
CA THR A 110 7.29 -4.78 8.86
C THR A 110 7.18 -5.84 9.95
N ILE A 111 7.43 -7.11 9.63
CA ILE A 111 7.45 -8.20 10.61
C ILE A 111 8.46 -7.92 11.72
N GLU A 112 9.68 -7.53 11.37
CA GLU A 112 10.73 -7.27 12.35
C GLU A 112 10.44 -6.01 13.19
N ALA A 113 9.85 -4.97 12.59
CA ALA A 113 9.40 -3.78 13.31
C ALA A 113 8.27 -4.09 14.32
N ILE A 114 7.34 -4.99 13.96
CA ILE A 114 6.29 -5.46 14.89
C ILE A 114 6.90 -6.22 16.08
N LYS A 115 7.91 -7.06 15.86
CA LYS A 115 8.63 -7.77 16.93
C LYS A 115 9.37 -6.80 17.88
N MET A 116 9.72 -5.61 17.40
CA MET A 116 10.27 -4.50 18.19
C MET A 116 9.16 -3.64 18.85
N GLU A 117 7.91 -4.08 18.79
CA GLU A 117 6.73 -3.39 19.36
C GLU A 117 6.52 -1.96 18.83
N ARG A 118 7.02 -1.65 17.63
CA ARG A 118 6.89 -0.33 17.02
C ARG A 118 5.53 -0.17 16.34
N THR A 119 4.96 1.03 16.45
CA THR A 119 3.73 1.37 15.69
C THR A 119 4.02 1.40 14.19
N ILE A 120 3.21 0.72 13.40
CA ILE A 120 3.35 0.66 11.95
C ILE A 120 2.39 1.64 11.28
N LEU A 121 2.92 2.57 10.48
CA LEU A 121 2.18 3.42 9.56
C LEU A 121 2.31 2.80 8.16
N LEU A 122 1.25 2.12 7.69
CA LEU A 122 1.34 1.24 6.53
C LEU A 122 0.79 1.90 5.28
N ALA A 123 1.67 2.19 4.31
CA ALA A 123 1.30 2.57 2.95
C ALA A 123 1.50 1.42 1.94
N ASN A 124 2.30 0.41 2.31
CA ASN A 124 2.57 -0.77 1.49
C ASN A 124 1.48 -1.83 1.70
N LYS A 125 0.43 -1.79 0.88
CA LYS A 125 -0.71 -2.72 0.97
C LYS A 125 -0.33 -4.17 0.69
N GLU A 126 0.67 -4.41 -0.14
CA GLU A 126 1.16 -5.74 -0.48
C GLU A 126 1.59 -6.52 0.76
N THR A 127 2.12 -5.84 1.78
CA THR A 127 2.47 -6.44 3.09
C THR A 127 1.28 -7.17 3.72
N LEU A 128 0.07 -6.57 3.73
CA LEU A 128 -1.13 -7.22 4.28
C LEU A 128 -1.75 -8.22 3.30
N VAL A 129 -1.65 -7.97 2.01
CA VAL A 129 -2.18 -8.90 0.99
C VAL A 129 -1.48 -10.25 1.11
N VAL A 130 -0.15 -10.28 1.14
CA VAL A 130 0.62 -11.53 1.10
C VAL A 130 0.93 -12.10 2.49
N GLY A 131 0.99 -11.24 3.50
CA GLY A 131 1.37 -11.63 4.87
C GLY A 131 0.31 -11.34 5.93
N GLY A 132 -0.92 -11.03 5.56
CA GLY A 132 -1.97 -10.55 6.47
C GLY A 132 -2.21 -11.47 7.67
N GLU A 133 -2.34 -12.78 7.46
CA GLU A 133 -2.52 -13.75 8.55
C GLU A 133 -1.31 -13.80 9.51
N ILE A 134 -0.10 -13.58 8.98
CA ILE A 134 1.13 -13.53 9.80
C ILE A 134 1.16 -12.22 10.59
N ILE A 135 0.88 -11.11 9.92
CA ILE A 135 0.88 -9.76 10.51
C ILE A 135 -0.19 -9.66 11.61
N GLU A 136 -1.41 -10.18 11.37
CA GLU A 136 -2.49 -10.16 12.35
C GLU A 136 -2.10 -10.89 13.65
N LYS A 137 -1.56 -12.12 13.54
CA LYS A 137 -1.07 -12.89 14.68
C LYS A 137 0.06 -12.18 15.44
N LEU A 138 0.99 -11.55 14.71
CA LEU A 138 2.09 -10.82 15.34
C LEU A 138 1.61 -9.52 15.99
N LYS A 139 0.71 -8.78 15.34
CA LYS A 139 0.09 -7.56 15.89
C LYS A 139 -0.61 -7.85 17.23
N GLU A 140 -1.37 -8.95 17.31
CA GLU A 140 -2.01 -9.37 18.54
C GLU A 140 -0.98 -9.78 19.60
N LYS A 141 -0.01 -10.61 19.23
CA LYS A 141 1.03 -11.11 20.16
C LYS A 141 1.86 -10.00 20.78
N TYR A 142 2.24 -8.99 20.00
CA TYR A 142 3.09 -7.88 20.43
C TYR A 142 2.29 -6.59 20.77
N ASN A 143 0.96 -6.64 20.71
CA ASN A 143 0.06 -5.51 20.98
C ASN A 143 0.44 -4.24 20.20
N VAL A 144 0.77 -4.39 18.91
CA VAL A 144 1.22 -3.30 18.04
C VAL A 144 0.05 -2.65 17.30
N LYS A 145 0.09 -1.33 17.20
CA LYS A 145 -0.85 -0.57 16.36
C LYS A 145 -0.38 -0.60 14.90
N LEU A 146 -1.31 -0.92 14.01
CA LEU A 146 -1.11 -0.84 12.57
C LEU A 146 -2.11 0.17 12.03
N ILE A 147 -1.61 1.29 11.52
CA ILE A 147 -2.39 2.46 11.10
C ILE A 147 -2.25 2.60 9.58
N PRO A 148 -3.34 2.50 8.82
CA PRO A 148 -3.28 2.60 7.37
C PRO A 148 -3.03 4.04 6.90
N ILE A 149 -2.21 4.15 5.85
CA ILE A 149 -1.97 5.39 5.11
C ILE A 149 -2.78 5.42 3.81
N ASP A 150 -3.11 4.23 3.24
CA ASP A 150 -3.96 4.17 2.05
C ASP A 150 -5.25 4.97 2.26
N SER A 151 -5.63 5.81 1.29
CA SER A 151 -6.71 6.81 1.46
C SER A 151 -8.04 6.17 1.82
N GLU A 152 -8.37 5.05 1.21
CA GLU A 152 -9.61 4.31 1.44
C GLU A 152 -9.67 3.71 2.84
N HIS A 153 -8.56 3.12 3.29
CA HIS A 153 -8.49 2.50 4.63
C HIS A 153 -8.39 3.55 5.74
N SER A 154 -7.67 4.65 5.49
CA SER A 154 -7.69 5.80 6.39
C SER A 154 -9.09 6.38 6.53
N ALA A 155 -9.86 6.47 5.43
CA ALA A 155 -11.25 6.90 5.44
C ALA A 155 -12.14 5.96 6.26
N ILE A 156 -12.03 4.65 6.05
CA ILE A 156 -12.77 3.65 6.85
C ILE A 156 -12.43 3.79 8.33
N MET A 157 -11.14 3.88 8.67
CA MET A 157 -10.69 4.04 10.07
C MET A 157 -11.29 5.29 10.73
N GLN A 158 -11.40 6.39 9.98
CA GLN A 158 -12.03 7.64 10.46
C GLN A 158 -13.55 7.47 10.64
N CYS A 159 -14.23 6.77 9.73
CA CYS A 159 -15.66 6.48 9.83
C CYS A 159 -16.00 5.53 10.98
N LEU A 160 -15.07 4.67 11.39
CA LEU A 160 -15.25 3.72 12.51
C LEU A 160 -15.02 4.35 13.89
N LYS A 161 -14.52 5.60 13.95
CA LYS A 161 -14.20 6.24 15.23
C LYS A 161 -15.45 6.45 16.10
N GLY A 162 -15.46 5.85 17.28
CA GLY A 162 -16.58 5.94 18.22
C GLY A 162 -17.65 4.85 18.07
N TYR A 163 -17.46 3.91 17.13
CA TYR A 163 -18.37 2.80 16.91
C TYR A 163 -17.71 1.45 17.21
N GLU A 164 -18.51 0.48 17.63
CA GLU A 164 -18.03 -0.87 17.87
C GLU A 164 -18.14 -1.75 16.62
N LYS A 165 -17.24 -2.72 16.47
CA LYS A 165 -17.23 -3.66 15.33
C LYS A 165 -18.57 -4.36 15.10
N LYS A 166 -19.31 -4.67 16.19
CA LYS A 166 -20.63 -5.31 16.13
C LYS A 166 -21.72 -4.48 15.45
N GLU A 167 -21.54 -3.15 15.35
CA GLU A 167 -22.50 -2.22 14.73
C GLU A 167 -22.31 -2.12 13.22
N ILE A 168 -21.14 -2.56 12.71
CA ILE A 168 -20.82 -2.50 11.30
C ILE A 168 -21.64 -3.55 10.54
N LYS A 169 -22.24 -3.12 9.43
CA LYS A 169 -22.90 -4.01 8.47
C LYS A 169 -22.01 -4.29 7.27
N GLU A 170 -21.47 -3.24 6.65
CA GLU A 170 -20.64 -3.34 5.45
C GLU A 170 -19.58 -2.24 5.44
N LEU A 171 -18.38 -2.54 4.94
CA LEU A 171 -17.42 -1.55 4.47
C LEU A 171 -17.67 -1.29 2.99
N ILE A 172 -17.60 -0.04 2.55
CA ILE A 172 -17.82 0.36 1.16
C ILE A 172 -16.59 1.11 0.68
N ILE A 173 -15.79 0.46 -0.15
CA ILE A 173 -14.57 1.01 -0.73
C ILE A 173 -14.92 1.65 -2.08
N THR A 174 -14.60 2.92 -2.25
CA THR A 174 -14.84 3.63 -3.52
C THR A 174 -13.69 3.41 -4.50
N ALA A 175 -13.97 3.51 -5.78
CA ALA A 175 -13.00 3.40 -6.86
C ALA A 175 -13.24 4.46 -7.95
N SER A 176 -12.17 5.08 -8.44
CA SER A 176 -12.24 6.06 -9.54
C SER A 176 -12.61 5.44 -10.89
N GLY A 177 -12.46 4.12 -11.05
CA GLY A 177 -12.59 3.44 -12.33
C GLY A 177 -11.27 3.34 -13.14
N GLY A 178 -10.22 4.05 -12.72
CA GLY A 178 -8.91 4.07 -13.39
C GLY A 178 -8.92 4.83 -14.72
N ALA A 179 -7.81 4.74 -15.45
CA ALA A 179 -7.58 5.47 -16.70
C ALA A 179 -8.58 5.12 -17.81
N PHE A 180 -9.14 3.93 -17.79
CA PHE A 180 -10.02 3.42 -18.84
C PHE A 180 -11.50 3.31 -18.42
N ARG A 181 -11.92 4.07 -17.40
CA ARG A 181 -13.29 4.01 -16.86
C ARG A 181 -14.39 4.32 -17.87
N ASP A 182 -14.06 5.13 -18.90
CA ASP A 182 -15.01 5.56 -19.94
C ASP A 182 -14.86 4.76 -21.25
N LYS A 183 -14.03 3.68 -21.26
CA LYS A 183 -13.82 2.81 -22.42
C LYS A 183 -14.55 1.48 -22.26
N GLU A 184 -15.11 0.98 -23.35
CA GLU A 184 -15.61 -0.39 -23.41
C GLU A 184 -14.45 -1.40 -23.41
N ARG A 185 -14.70 -2.62 -22.97
CA ARG A 185 -13.67 -3.66 -22.85
C ARG A 185 -12.96 -3.98 -24.19
N CYS A 186 -13.70 -4.00 -25.29
CA CYS A 186 -13.15 -4.23 -26.64
C CYS A 186 -12.17 -3.15 -27.08
N GLU A 187 -12.27 -1.93 -26.55
CA GLU A 187 -11.36 -0.82 -26.88
C GLU A 187 -10.01 -0.93 -26.15
N LEU A 188 -9.86 -1.86 -25.19
CA LEU A 188 -8.64 -2.01 -24.40
C LEU A 188 -7.57 -2.89 -25.06
N GLU A 189 -7.87 -3.49 -26.21
CA GLU A 189 -6.98 -4.46 -26.87
C GLU A 189 -5.66 -3.86 -27.32
N ASN A 190 -5.67 -2.57 -27.69
CA ASN A 190 -4.51 -1.86 -28.24
C ASN A 190 -4.24 -0.53 -27.53
N VAL A 191 -4.58 -0.40 -26.25
CA VAL A 191 -4.24 0.79 -25.47
C VAL A 191 -2.75 0.85 -25.20
N SER A 192 -2.21 2.07 -25.19
CA SER A 192 -0.79 2.30 -24.92
C SER A 192 -0.49 2.38 -23.43
N ILE A 193 0.81 2.31 -23.10
CA ILE A 193 1.28 2.55 -21.72
C ILE A 193 0.93 3.98 -21.31
N GLU A 194 1.15 4.93 -22.19
CA GLU A 194 0.85 6.34 -21.94
C GLU A 194 -0.62 6.56 -21.60
N ASP A 195 -1.54 5.84 -22.25
CA ASP A 195 -2.97 5.91 -21.94
C ASP A 195 -3.28 5.28 -20.58
N ALA A 196 -2.66 4.15 -20.25
CA ALA A 196 -2.83 3.48 -18.97
C ALA A 196 -2.30 4.31 -17.78
N LEU A 197 -1.33 5.18 -18.03
CA LEU A 197 -0.74 6.05 -17.01
C LEU A 197 -1.51 7.38 -16.79
N LYS A 198 -2.56 7.67 -17.56
CA LYS A 198 -3.39 8.87 -17.41
C LYS A 198 -4.50 8.66 -16.37
N HIS A 199 -4.13 8.62 -15.08
CA HIS A 199 -5.15 8.53 -14.03
C HIS A 199 -5.95 9.83 -13.93
N PRO A 200 -7.32 9.78 -13.86
CA PRO A 200 -8.15 10.99 -13.96
C PRO A 200 -8.03 11.94 -12.77
N ASN A 201 -7.74 11.44 -11.56
CA ASN A 201 -7.86 12.21 -10.32
C ASN A 201 -6.56 12.25 -9.49
N TRP A 202 -5.64 11.29 -9.68
CA TRP A 202 -4.44 11.14 -8.86
C TRP A 202 -3.17 11.18 -9.71
N SER A 203 -2.13 11.81 -9.18
CA SER A 203 -0.77 11.68 -9.70
C SER A 203 -0.01 10.64 -8.87
N MET A 204 0.26 9.49 -9.46
CA MET A 204 0.80 8.32 -8.75
C MET A 204 1.94 7.65 -9.52
N GLY A 205 2.61 6.70 -8.88
CA GLY A 205 3.62 5.87 -9.52
C GLY A 205 3.04 4.99 -10.64
N LYS A 206 3.88 4.58 -11.60
CA LYS A 206 3.44 3.82 -12.79
C LYS A 206 2.70 2.53 -12.44
N LYS A 207 3.24 1.73 -11.50
CA LYS A 207 2.64 0.43 -11.12
C LYS A 207 1.22 0.62 -10.61
N ILE A 208 1.00 1.45 -9.58
CA ILE A 208 -0.31 1.66 -8.98
C ILE A 208 -1.32 2.27 -9.97
N THR A 209 -0.86 3.09 -10.93
CA THR A 209 -1.73 3.67 -11.96
C THR A 209 -2.28 2.58 -12.89
N VAL A 210 -1.43 1.62 -13.31
CA VAL A 210 -1.85 0.45 -14.08
C VAL A 210 -2.75 -0.47 -13.24
N ASP A 211 -2.43 -0.70 -11.95
CA ASP A 211 -3.24 -1.48 -11.01
C ASP A 211 -4.66 -0.87 -10.83
N CYS A 212 -4.79 0.46 -10.88
CA CYS A 212 -6.10 1.13 -10.87
C CYS A 212 -6.87 0.87 -12.18
N ALA A 213 -6.19 0.88 -13.32
CA ALA A 213 -6.83 0.64 -14.61
C ALA A 213 -7.36 -0.80 -14.76
N THR A 214 -6.66 -1.78 -14.19
CA THR A 214 -7.09 -3.20 -14.13
C THR A 214 -8.02 -3.50 -12.96
N MET A 215 -8.22 -2.57 -12.02
CA MET A 215 -8.88 -2.77 -10.71
C MET A 215 -8.18 -3.79 -9.79
N VAL A 216 -6.97 -4.21 -10.10
CA VAL A 216 -6.16 -4.99 -9.16
C VAL A 216 -5.90 -4.20 -7.89
N ASN A 217 -5.59 -2.89 -8.00
CA ASN A 217 -5.42 -2.04 -6.82
C ASN A 217 -6.61 -2.15 -5.86
N LYS A 218 -7.83 -2.07 -6.38
CA LYS A 218 -9.05 -2.20 -5.57
C LYS A 218 -9.21 -3.62 -4.99
N GLY A 219 -8.78 -4.64 -5.70
CA GLY A 219 -8.71 -6.01 -5.19
C GLY A 219 -7.73 -6.17 -4.02
N LEU A 220 -6.53 -5.58 -4.12
CA LEU A 220 -5.56 -5.54 -3.02
C LEU A 220 -6.12 -4.79 -1.81
N GLU A 221 -6.83 -3.68 -2.02
CA GLU A 221 -7.47 -2.90 -0.96
C GLU A 221 -8.60 -3.68 -0.26
N VAL A 222 -9.37 -4.49 -0.97
CA VAL A 222 -10.37 -5.38 -0.36
C VAL A 222 -9.70 -6.38 0.58
N MET A 223 -8.56 -6.97 0.19
CA MET A 223 -7.80 -7.89 1.04
C MET A 223 -7.19 -7.15 2.25
N GLU A 224 -6.65 -5.97 2.03
CA GLU A 224 -6.10 -5.12 3.10
C GLU A 224 -7.17 -4.74 4.11
N ALA A 225 -8.37 -4.33 3.66
CA ALA A 225 -9.50 -3.98 4.54
C ALA A 225 -9.94 -5.17 5.40
N HIS A 226 -9.91 -6.38 4.85
CA HIS A 226 -10.21 -7.61 5.59
C HIS A 226 -9.30 -7.75 6.81
N TYR A 227 -7.99 -7.65 6.63
CA TYR A 227 -7.00 -7.80 7.72
C TYR A 227 -6.95 -6.60 8.67
N LEU A 228 -7.11 -5.37 8.16
CA LEU A 228 -7.09 -4.16 9.01
C LEU A 228 -8.26 -4.10 9.97
N PHE A 229 -9.46 -4.41 9.49
CA PHE A 229 -10.71 -4.21 10.23
C PHE A 229 -11.37 -5.52 10.69
N GLY A 230 -10.86 -6.67 10.25
CA GLY A 230 -11.39 -7.99 10.59
C GLY A 230 -12.82 -8.20 10.08
N ILE A 231 -13.19 -7.60 8.96
CA ILE A 231 -14.51 -7.73 8.33
C ILE A 231 -14.43 -8.80 7.23
N SER A 232 -15.43 -9.68 7.16
CA SER A 232 -15.45 -10.72 6.13
C SER A 232 -15.57 -10.13 4.73
N TYR A 233 -15.00 -10.82 3.72
CA TYR A 233 -15.06 -10.41 2.32
C TYR A 233 -16.49 -10.18 1.83
N ASP A 234 -17.47 -10.92 2.35
CA ASP A 234 -18.88 -10.77 1.98
C ASP A 234 -19.48 -9.42 2.42
N ASN A 235 -18.89 -8.81 3.43
CA ASN A 235 -19.29 -7.51 3.98
C ASN A 235 -18.37 -6.36 3.58
N ILE A 236 -17.45 -6.59 2.64
CA ILE A 236 -16.66 -5.54 1.99
C ILE A 236 -17.19 -5.36 0.58
N LYS A 237 -17.70 -4.18 0.28
CA LYS A 237 -18.29 -3.83 -1.02
C LYS A 237 -17.41 -2.81 -1.73
N THR A 238 -17.42 -2.87 -3.07
CA THR A 238 -16.74 -1.88 -3.92
C THR A 238 -17.77 -1.18 -4.79
N ILE A 239 -17.63 0.14 -4.93
CA ILE A 239 -18.47 0.96 -5.79
C ILE A 239 -17.62 1.92 -6.62
N LEU A 240 -18.11 2.33 -7.77
CA LEU A 240 -17.47 3.38 -8.58
C LEU A 240 -17.91 4.76 -8.07
N HIS A 241 -16.94 5.65 -7.88
CA HIS A 241 -17.11 7.05 -7.52
C HIS A 241 -16.06 7.86 -8.30
N TYR A 242 -16.48 8.41 -9.44
CA TYR A 242 -15.57 8.99 -10.43
C TYR A 242 -14.88 10.26 -9.95
N GLU A 243 -15.52 11.01 -9.07
CA GLU A 243 -15.01 12.27 -8.53
C GLU A 243 -13.88 12.09 -7.52
N SER A 244 -13.76 10.88 -6.90
CA SER A 244 -12.76 10.55 -5.88
C SER A 244 -12.73 11.52 -4.70
N ILE A 245 -13.88 12.11 -4.36
CA ILE A 245 -14.06 13.01 -3.21
C ILE A 245 -14.40 12.21 -1.96
N VAL A 246 -15.30 11.22 -2.08
CA VAL A 246 -15.59 10.24 -1.04
C VAL A 246 -14.58 9.11 -1.16
N HIS A 247 -13.68 8.99 -0.18
CA HIS A 247 -12.62 7.98 -0.23
C HIS A 247 -13.08 6.60 0.20
N SER A 248 -13.98 6.50 1.18
CA SER A 248 -14.69 5.27 1.56
C SER A 248 -15.84 5.58 2.51
N MET A 249 -16.67 4.56 2.79
CA MET A 249 -17.83 4.65 3.64
C MET A 249 -17.96 3.42 4.53
N VAL A 250 -18.66 3.56 5.64
CA VAL A 250 -19.10 2.46 6.52
C VAL A 250 -20.60 2.50 6.62
N LYS A 251 -21.25 1.36 6.31
CA LYS A 251 -22.68 1.17 6.51
C LYS A 251 -22.92 0.45 7.83
N TYR A 252 -23.77 0.99 8.64
CA TYR A 252 -24.13 0.45 9.95
C TYR A 252 -25.40 -0.40 9.89
N LYS A 253 -25.66 -1.16 10.96
CA LYS A 253 -26.81 -2.09 11.05
C LYS A 253 -28.16 -1.38 11.08
N ASP A 254 -28.19 -0.14 11.57
CA ASP A 254 -29.39 0.73 11.55
C ASP A 254 -29.74 1.27 10.16
N GLY A 255 -28.88 1.00 9.15
CA GLY A 255 -29.05 1.45 7.77
C GLY A 255 -28.34 2.75 7.43
N THR A 256 -27.79 3.46 8.42
CA THR A 256 -27.03 4.68 8.16
C THR A 256 -25.69 4.41 7.49
N ILE A 257 -25.17 5.42 6.77
CA ILE A 257 -23.84 5.37 6.12
C ILE A 257 -23.06 6.59 6.56
N ILE A 258 -21.84 6.37 7.05
CA ILE A 258 -20.88 7.42 7.33
C ILE A 258 -19.80 7.39 6.23
N ALA A 259 -19.52 8.54 5.64
CA ALA A 259 -18.55 8.72 4.56
C ALA A 259 -17.47 9.72 4.98
N GLN A 260 -16.22 9.44 4.61
CA GLN A 260 -15.14 10.40 4.74
C GLN A 260 -14.89 11.05 3.37
N MET A 261 -14.82 12.37 3.37
CA MET A 261 -14.61 13.20 2.18
C MET A 261 -13.35 14.05 2.36
N ALA A 262 -12.54 14.12 1.31
CA ALA A 262 -11.37 15.00 1.26
C ALA A 262 -10.93 15.27 -0.20
N LYS A 263 -9.98 16.20 -0.40
CA LYS A 263 -9.24 16.30 -1.66
C LYS A 263 -8.43 15.02 -1.92
N SER A 264 -8.13 14.72 -3.18
CA SER A 264 -7.21 13.65 -3.60
C SER A 264 -5.75 14.05 -3.31
N ASP A 265 -5.37 14.07 -2.04
CA ASP A 265 -4.05 14.46 -1.53
C ASP A 265 -3.62 13.47 -0.44
N MET A 266 -2.55 12.70 -0.71
CA MET A 266 -2.05 11.69 0.23
C MET A 266 -1.49 12.28 1.53
N ARG A 267 -1.17 13.57 1.57
CA ARG A 267 -0.72 14.21 2.81
C ARG A 267 -1.80 14.20 3.90
N ILE A 268 -3.08 14.18 3.52
CA ILE A 268 -4.21 14.11 4.46
C ILE A 268 -4.22 12.78 5.25
N PRO A 269 -4.26 11.58 4.60
CA PRO A 269 -4.20 10.32 5.33
C PRO A 269 -2.85 10.08 6.00
N ILE A 270 -1.74 10.56 5.44
CA ILE A 270 -0.41 10.51 6.07
C ILE A 270 -0.41 11.29 7.38
N GLN A 271 -0.89 12.54 7.37
CA GLN A 271 -0.99 13.35 8.59
C GLN A 271 -1.86 12.66 9.63
N TYR A 272 -3.04 12.19 9.24
CA TYR A 272 -3.92 11.48 10.18
C TYR A 272 -3.24 10.25 10.79
N ALA A 273 -2.48 9.48 10.01
CA ALA A 273 -1.73 8.34 10.53
C ALA A 273 -0.65 8.76 11.54
N ILE A 274 0.07 9.86 11.29
CA ILE A 274 1.12 10.40 12.16
C ILE A 274 0.55 10.99 13.45
N THR A 275 -0.62 11.66 13.38
CA THR A 275 -1.26 12.33 14.54
C THR A 275 -2.32 11.49 15.22
N TYR A 276 -2.58 10.27 14.72
CA TYR A 276 -3.61 9.39 15.25
C TYR A 276 -3.57 9.29 16.81
N PRO A 277 -4.71 9.36 17.49
CA PRO A 277 -6.08 9.32 16.96
C PRO A 277 -6.72 10.71 16.71
N TYR A 278 -5.95 11.77 16.66
CA TYR A 278 -6.45 13.14 16.56
C TYR A 278 -6.39 13.66 15.11
N LYS A 279 -7.34 14.53 14.76
CA LYS A 279 -7.27 15.36 13.55
C LYS A 279 -6.69 16.70 13.95
N GLU A 280 -5.42 16.90 13.67
CA GLU A 280 -4.74 18.14 13.98
C GLU A 280 -4.81 19.12 12.80
N TYR A 281 -4.60 20.40 13.08
CA TYR A 281 -4.51 21.43 12.06
C TYR A 281 -3.34 21.12 11.11
N PHE A 282 -3.59 21.26 9.83
CA PHE A 282 -2.61 21.01 8.79
C PHE A 282 -2.39 22.27 7.97
N ASN A 283 -1.19 22.83 8.05
CA ASN A 283 -0.82 24.12 7.43
C ASN A 283 -0.52 23.99 5.91
N LEU A 284 -1.20 23.09 5.22
CA LEU A 284 -1.18 22.99 3.76
C LEU A 284 -2.61 23.16 3.25
N ASP A 285 -2.79 23.84 2.11
CA ASP A 285 -4.13 24.01 1.51
C ASP A 285 -4.69 22.65 1.06
N SER A 286 -5.28 21.95 2.01
CA SER A 286 -5.92 20.64 1.83
C SER A 286 -7.44 20.70 2.00
N SER A 287 -8.01 21.88 2.18
CA SER A 287 -9.46 22.04 2.36
C SER A 287 -10.23 21.65 1.09
N LEU A 288 -11.27 20.85 1.26
CA LEU A 288 -12.21 20.50 0.22
C LEU A 288 -13.31 21.57 0.15
N ASP A 289 -13.45 22.23 -0.98
CA ASP A 289 -14.66 23.00 -1.28
C ASP A 289 -15.72 22.05 -1.87
N ILE A 290 -16.86 21.95 -1.19
CA ILE A 290 -17.98 21.08 -1.59
C ILE A 290 -19.09 21.84 -2.33
N ASN A 291 -18.97 23.17 -2.46
CA ASN A 291 -19.95 23.97 -3.18
C ASN A 291 -19.99 23.53 -4.65
N ASP A 292 -21.19 23.44 -5.21
CA ASP A 292 -21.44 23.07 -6.61
C ASP A 292 -20.85 21.71 -7.04
N LYS A 293 -20.51 20.82 -6.08
CA LYS A 293 -20.06 19.47 -6.37
C LYS A 293 -21.22 18.50 -6.52
N THR A 294 -21.15 17.69 -7.56
CA THR A 294 -22.01 16.52 -7.73
C THR A 294 -21.22 15.27 -7.37
N LEU A 295 -21.80 14.41 -6.55
CA LEU A 295 -21.20 13.14 -6.17
C LEU A 295 -22.00 12.01 -6.81
N THR A 296 -21.33 11.19 -7.62
CA THR A 296 -21.97 10.09 -8.33
C THR A 296 -21.47 8.74 -7.81
N PHE A 297 -22.37 7.79 -7.65
CA PHE A 297 -22.05 6.44 -7.22
C PHE A 297 -22.67 5.45 -8.20
N LYS A 298 -21.85 4.52 -8.74
CA LYS A 298 -22.30 3.49 -9.65
C LYS A 298 -21.96 2.11 -9.09
N ARG A 299 -22.73 1.11 -9.46
CA ARG A 299 -22.42 -0.29 -9.11
C ARG A 299 -21.11 -0.71 -9.76
N MET A 300 -20.33 -1.53 -9.04
CA MET A 300 -19.15 -2.16 -9.60
C MET A 300 -19.56 -3.24 -10.60
N ASP A 301 -18.97 -3.19 -11.78
CA ASP A 301 -19.13 -4.17 -12.83
C ASP A 301 -17.98 -5.19 -12.76
N PHE A 302 -18.25 -6.38 -12.26
CA PHE A 302 -17.25 -7.44 -12.11
C PHE A 302 -16.90 -8.13 -13.44
N ASP A 303 -17.77 -8.07 -14.45
CA ASP A 303 -17.48 -8.59 -15.79
C ASP A 303 -16.51 -7.64 -16.51
N ARG A 304 -16.69 -6.33 -16.29
CA ARG A 304 -15.78 -5.31 -16.78
C ARG A 304 -14.41 -5.35 -16.08
N TYR A 305 -14.37 -5.72 -14.80
CA TYR A 305 -13.18 -5.75 -13.96
C TYR A 305 -12.93 -7.14 -13.35
N PRO A 306 -12.59 -8.15 -14.20
CA PRO A 306 -12.52 -9.56 -13.75
C PRO A 306 -11.40 -9.80 -12.72
N CYS A 307 -10.31 -9.00 -12.75
CA CYS A 307 -9.26 -9.08 -11.73
C CYS A 307 -9.77 -8.75 -10.33
N LEU A 308 -10.71 -7.78 -10.19
CA LEU A 308 -11.34 -7.49 -8.90
C LEU A 308 -12.19 -8.67 -8.43
N ALA A 309 -13.00 -9.28 -9.33
CA ALA A 309 -13.78 -10.47 -8.99
C ALA A 309 -12.88 -11.63 -8.53
N LEU A 310 -11.73 -11.82 -9.20
CA LEU A 310 -10.74 -12.82 -8.84
C LEU A 310 -10.11 -12.52 -7.47
N ALA A 311 -9.81 -11.25 -7.17
CA ALA A 311 -9.26 -10.84 -5.88
C ALA A 311 -10.15 -11.24 -4.69
N TYR A 312 -11.47 -11.06 -4.79
CA TYR A 312 -12.43 -11.56 -3.78
C TYR A 312 -12.34 -13.07 -3.59
N LYS A 313 -12.23 -13.83 -4.69
CA LYS A 313 -12.10 -15.29 -4.62
C LYS A 313 -10.80 -15.70 -3.96
N VAL A 314 -9.69 -15.12 -4.39
CA VAL A 314 -8.35 -15.36 -3.87
C VAL A 314 -8.25 -15.00 -2.39
N GLY A 315 -8.79 -13.85 -1.99
CA GLY A 315 -8.83 -13.43 -0.60
C GLY A 315 -9.61 -14.42 0.29
N LYS A 316 -10.75 -14.91 -0.17
CA LYS A 316 -11.54 -15.95 0.55
C LYS A 316 -10.80 -17.27 0.67
N ILE A 317 -9.97 -17.65 -0.31
CA ILE A 317 -9.13 -18.86 -0.23
C ILE A 317 -8.04 -18.66 0.83
N GLY A 318 -7.47 -17.46 0.92
CA GLY A 318 -6.41 -17.13 1.89
C GLY A 318 -5.11 -17.89 1.67
N GLY A 319 -4.32 -18.03 2.74
CA GLY A 319 -3.03 -18.71 2.72
C GLY A 319 -2.05 -18.08 1.72
N LEU A 320 -1.50 -18.88 0.82
CA LEU A 320 -0.54 -18.44 -0.20
C LEU A 320 -1.17 -17.92 -1.49
N MET A 321 -2.49 -18.07 -1.68
CA MET A 321 -3.15 -17.61 -2.90
C MET A 321 -3.08 -16.09 -3.13
N PRO A 322 -3.19 -15.23 -2.11
CA PRO A 322 -2.93 -13.79 -2.27
C PRO A 322 -1.50 -13.49 -2.76
N THR A 323 -0.50 -14.29 -2.34
CA THR A 323 0.87 -14.17 -2.87
C THR A 323 0.91 -14.48 -4.36
N VAL A 324 0.24 -15.55 -4.81
CA VAL A 324 0.16 -15.89 -6.25
C VAL A 324 -0.44 -14.73 -7.05
N TYR A 325 -1.57 -14.21 -6.59
CA TYR A 325 -2.25 -13.09 -7.25
C TYR A 325 -1.37 -11.85 -7.34
N ASN A 326 -0.76 -11.43 -6.22
CA ASN A 326 0.09 -10.25 -6.17
C ASN A 326 1.36 -10.40 -7.01
N SER A 327 2.05 -11.55 -6.93
CA SER A 327 3.29 -11.79 -7.67
C SER A 327 3.05 -11.85 -9.18
N ALA A 328 1.93 -12.46 -9.60
CA ALA A 328 1.51 -12.47 -10.99
C ALA A 328 1.21 -11.04 -11.50
N ASN A 329 0.52 -10.23 -10.70
CA ASN A 329 0.26 -8.84 -11.02
C ASN A 329 1.56 -8.03 -11.13
N GLU A 330 2.44 -8.10 -10.14
CA GLU A 330 3.70 -7.33 -10.17
C GLU A 330 4.55 -7.66 -11.40
N ALA A 331 4.67 -8.95 -11.77
CA ALA A 331 5.42 -9.37 -12.93
C ALA A 331 4.76 -8.92 -14.24
N SER A 332 3.45 -9.12 -14.39
CA SER A 332 2.74 -8.75 -15.63
C SER A 332 2.66 -7.24 -15.84
N VAL A 333 2.44 -6.46 -14.78
CA VAL A 333 2.47 -4.99 -14.87
C VAL A 333 3.86 -4.49 -15.26
N LYS A 334 4.93 -5.11 -14.74
CA LYS A 334 6.30 -4.78 -15.16
C LYS A 334 6.49 -5.08 -16.66
N LEU A 335 6.06 -6.23 -17.14
CA LEU A 335 6.15 -6.59 -18.57
C LEU A 335 5.36 -5.62 -19.46
N PHE A 336 4.19 -5.18 -19.02
CA PHE A 336 3.39 -4.18 -19.73
C PHE A 336 4.12 -2.83 -19.77
N ILE A 337 4.64 -2.34 -18.65
CA ILE A 337 5.42 -1.08 -18.60
C ILE A 337 6.70 -1.16 -19.44
N ASP A 338 7.32 -2.34 -19.52
CA ASP A 338 8.49 -2.61 -20.37
C ASP A 338 8.11 -2.85 -21.86
N ASN A 339 6.82 -2.67 -22.22
CA ASN A 339 6.26 -2.84 -23.58
C ASN A 339 6.45 -4.26 -24.18
N LYS A 340 6.42 -5.29 -23.33
CA LYS A 340 6.59 -6.68 -23.72
C LYS A 340 5.29 -7.44 -23.92
N ILE A 341 4.21 -6.98 -23.29
CA ILE A 341 2.87 -7.55 -23.39
C ILE A 341 1.83 -6.44 -23.56
N LYS A 342 0.62 -6.79 -24.02
CA LYS A 342 -0.53 -5.87 -24.10
C LYS A 342 -1.23 -5.71 -22.76
N PHE A 343 -2.05 -4.67 -22.61
CA PHE A 343 -2.78 -4.36 -21.37
C PHE A 343 -3.66 -5.53 -20.90
N LEU A 344 -4.43 -6.14 -21.80
CA LEU A 344 -5.31 -7.27 -21.45
C LEU A 344 -4.55 -8.57 -21.15
N ASP A 345 -3.28 -8.66 -21.48
CA ASP A 345 -2.47 -9.83 -21.13
C ASP A 345 -2.12 -9.84 -19.64
N ILE A 346 -2.14 -8.68 -18.96
CA ILE A 346 -1.96 -8.59 -17.51
C ILE A 346 -2.98 -9.50 -16.81
N GLU A 347 -4.27 -9.35 -17.14
CA GLU A 347 -5.31 -10.16 -16.51
C GLU A 347 -5.21 -11.62 -16.88
N LYS A 348 -4.89 -11.97 -18.15
CA LYS A 348 -4.70 -13.35 -18.59
C LYS A 348 -3.62 -14.07 -17.79
N ILE A 349 -2.49 -13.37 -17.56
CA ILE A 349 -1.37 -13.90 -16.77
C ILE A 349 -1.80 -14.12 -15.32
N ILE A 350 -2.48 -13.15 -14.70
CA ILE A 350 -2.96 -13.27 -13.31
C ILE A 350 -3.89 -14.49 -13.19
N PHE A 351 -4.86 -14.64 -14.10
CA PHE A 351 -5.79 -15.78 -14.11
C PHE A 351 -5.06 -17.10 -14.31
N ALA A 352 -4.13 -17.17 -15.28
CA ALA A 352 -3.36 -18.38 -15.55
C ALA A 352 -2.52 -18.81 -14.34
N MET A 353 -1.90 -17.87 -13.64
CA MET A 353 -1.13 -18.19 -12.43
C MET A 353 -2.03 -18.63 -11.28
N CYS A 354 -3.14 -17.97 -11.05
CA CYS A 354 -4.08 -18.37 -10.01
C CYS A 354 -4.66 -19.79 -10.28
N GLU A 355 -4.92 -20.14 -11.52
CA GLU A 355 -5.36 -21.50 -11.88
C GLU A 355 -4.24 -22.53 -11.73
N LYS A 356 -3.00 -22.20 -12.19
CA LYS A 356 -1.84 -23.09 -12.04
C LYS A 356 -1.55 -23.44 -10.58
N TYR A 357 -1.68 -22.48 -9.67
CA TYR A 357 -1.36 -22.63 -8.25
C TYR A 357 -2.60 -22.82 -7.35
N LYS A 358 -3.78 -23.11 -7.89
CA LYS A 358 -5.04 -23.21 -7.13
C LYS A 358 -4.99 -24.15 -5.92
N ASN A 359 -4.10 -25.14 -5.92
CA ASN A 359 -3.93 -26.11 -4.84
C ASN A 359 -2.71 -25.84 -3.95
N ILE A 360 -2.09 -24.64 -4.05
CA ILE A 360 -0.82 -24.33 -3.36
C ILE A 360 -0.90 -24.49 -1.84
N ASN A 361 -2.03 -24.17 -1.23
CA ASN A 361 -2.25 -24.30 0.21
C ASN A 361 -2.27 -25.77 0.70
N ASN A 362 -2.46 -26.74 -0.20
CA ASN A 362 -2.35 -28.17 0.10
C ASN A 362 -0.90 -28.67 0.03
N ILE A 363 -0.02 -27.90 -0.63
CA ILE A 363 1.39 -28.26 -0.88
C ILE A 363 2.31 -27.57 0.11
N LEU A 364 2.09 -26.27 0.33
CA LEU A 364 2.92 -25.42 1.16
C LEU A 364 2.12 -24.77 2.29
N LYS A 365 2.72 -24.67 3.48
CA LYS A 365 2.15 -23.92 4.61
C LYS A 365 2.46 -22.44 4.47
N LEU A 366 1.54 -21.60 4.92
CA LEU A 366 1.76 -20.17 5.00
C LEU A 366 2.84 -19.84 6.04
N ASN A 367 3.96 -19.33 5.58
CA ASN A 367 5.03 -18.73 6.37
C ASN A 367 5.83 -17.77 5.48
N LEU A 368 6.68 -16.95 6.09
CA LEU A 368 7.45 -15.92 5.38
C LEU A 368 8.36 -16.52 4.28
N GLU A 369 9.01 -17.64 4.57
CA GLU A 369 9.93 -18.30 3.63
C GLU A 369 9.20 -18.76 2.37
N ASN A 370 8.07 -19.42 2.52
CA ASN A 370 7.26 -19.90 1.40
C ASN A 370 6.63 -18.74 0.61
N ILE A 371 6.25 -17.63 1.26
CA ILE A 371 5.81 -16.40 0.56
C ILE A 371 6.92 -15.88 -0.35
N LEU A 372 8.13 -15.70 0.18
CA LEU A 372 9.26 -15.15 -0.56
C LEU A 372 9.75 -16.09 -1.69
N MET A 373 9.74 -17.40 -1.42
CA MET A 373 10.08 -18.43 -2.41
C MET A 373 9.08 -18.41 -3.57
N LEU A 374 7.78 -18.42 -3.25
CA LEU A 374 6.72 -18.47 -4.24
C LEU A 374 6.67 -17.19 -5.10
N ASP A 375 6.91 -16.03 -4.51
CA ASP A 375 7.01 -14.77 -5.26
C ASP A 375 8.12 -14.82 -6.31
N ARG A 376 9.30 -15.30 -5.92
CA ARG A 376 10.42 -15.44 -6.84
C ARG A 376 10.10 -16.42 -7.96
N GLU A 377 9.61 -17.61 -7.61
CA GLU A 377 9.26 -18.66 -8.58
C GLU A 377 8.25 -18.17 -9.62
N ILE A 378 7.19 -17.50 -9.19
CA ILE A 378 6.15 -16.98 -10.08
C ILE A 378 6.71 -15.92 -11.01
N LYS A 379 7.46 -14.96 -10.48
CA LYS A 379 8.07 -13.89 -11.27
C LYS A 379 9.08 -14.44 -12.31
N GLU A 380 9.91 -15.40 -11.92
CA GLU A 380 10.83 -16.08 -12.83
C GLU A 380 10.08 -16.86 -13.92
N PHE A 381 9.04 -17.61 -13.54
CA PHE A 381 8.21 -18.36 -14.49
C PHE A 381 7.56 -17.42 -15.52
N ILE A 382 6.92 -16.34 -15.10
CA ILE A 382 6.26 -15.38 -16.00
C ILE A 382 7.28 -14.75 -16.96
N ASN A 383 8.45 -14.33 -16.45
CA ASN A 383 9.48 -13.72 -17.28
C ASN A 383 10.08 -14.67 -18.32
N ARG A 384 10.07 -15.99 -18.07
CA ARG A 384 10.62 -16.99 -18.97
C ARG A 384 9.61 -17.52 -19.99
N GLU A 385 8.36 -17.74 -19.57
CA GLU A 385 7.39 -18.54 -20.33
C GLU A 385 6.25 -17.70 -20.94
N MET A 386 6.07 -16.44 -20.51
CA MET A 386 4.92 -15.62 -20.89
C MET A 386 5.28 -14.32 -21.64
N VAL A 387 6.52 -14.23 -22.12
CA VAL A 387 7.04 -13.09 -22.92
C VAL A 387 7.20 -13.47 -24.38
#